data_62668fefcc77958ce2318a0464ab1758
#
_entry.id   62668fefcc77958ce2318a0464ab1758
#
_cell.length_a   1.000
_cell.length_b   1.000
_cell.length_c   1.000
_cell.angle_alpha   90.00
_cell.angle_beta   90.00
_cell.angle_gamma   90.00
#
_symmetry.space_group_name_H-M   'P 1'
#
loop_
_entity.id
_entity.type
_entity.pdbx_description
1 polymer ?
#
loop_
_entity_poly.entity_id
_entity_poly.type
_entity_poly.pdbx_seq_one_letter_code
_entity_poly.pdbx_strand_id
1 'polypeptide(L)'
;MADNRKMWSDLGMNLELHDQLCEVLPQAFGDVFLSQENRPESMDYYNMVVADIHGIRPAELIEHQKKGGKVFGTFCVYVPDEIVFAADAIATGLCGGSQFWVPGGEKVLPTNTCPLIKASVGARLDRTCPFFRIADMYIGETTCDGKKKAWEILSEDVPVYVMDLPQMKRAKDVQAWAEEIETFKNIVEEFTGNKVTADKLAESIKLINNKRKALERLYDLRKNETLPLSGCDALLISQIAFYDDPARFTQMTNKLCDELEKRVADGV
;
A
#
# COMPACT_ATOMS: atom_id res chain seq x y z
N MET A 1 -9.51 -21.72 3.19
CA MET A 1 -9.49 -20.45 2.47
C MET A 1 -10.88 -20.24 1.89
N ALA A 2 -11.50 -19.09 2.12
CA ALA A 2 -12.74 -18.75 1.44
C ALA A 2 -12.51 -18.78 -0.07
N ASP A 3 -13.51 -19.18 -0.84
CA ASP A 3 -13.43 -19.12 -2.30
C ASP A 3 -13.51 -17.65 -2.74
N ASN A 4 -12.37 -17.02 -2.91
CA ASN A 4 -12.28 -15.62 -3.36
C ASN A 4 -12.54 -15.47 -4.86
N ARG A 5 -12.70 -16.58 -5.61
CA ARG A 5 -12.79 -16.57 -7.07
C ARG A 5 -14.01 -15.79 -7.58
N LYS A 6 -15.17 -15.90 -6.85
CA LYS A 6 -16.34 -15.10 -7.18
C LYS A 6 -16.07 -13.60 -7.03
N MET A 7 -15.43 -13.19 -5.94
CA MET A 7 -15.05 -11.79 -5.70
C MET A 7 -14.14 -11.26 -6.83
N TRP A 8 -13.15 -12.03 -7.23
CA TRP A 8 -12.23 -11.64 -8.32
C TRP A 8 -12.96 -11.54 -9.67
N SER A 9 -13.88 -12.47 -9.93
CA SER A 9 -14.75 -12.43 -11.12
C SER A 9 -15.64 -11.19 -11.14
N ASP A 10 -16.29 -10.87 -10.01
CA ASP A 10 -17.15 -9.69 -9.87
C ASP A 10 -16.37 -8.37 -10.05
N LEU A 11 -15.09 -8.35 -9.70
CA LEU A 11 -14.14 -7.24 -9.96
C LEU A 11 -13.69 -7.15 -11.43
N GLY A 12 -14.08 -8.09 -12.28
CA GLY A 12 -13.66 -8.16 -13.67
C GLY A 12 -12.17 -8.46 -13.86
N MET A 13 -11.59 -9.23 -12.94
CA MET A 13 -10.18 -9.67 -13.04
C MET A 13 -9.99 -10.68 -14.17
N ASN A 14 -8.79 -10.70 -14.74
CA ASN A 14 -8.37 -11.75 -15.64
C ASN A 14 -7.98 -12.98 -14.81
N LEU A 15 -8.92 -13.89 -14.61
CA LEU A 15 -8.75 -15.04 -13.72
C LEU A 15 -7.68 -16.02 -14.22
N GLU A 16 -7.55 -16.21 -15.54
CA GLU A 16 -6.56 -17.11 -16.11
C GLU A 16 -5.13 -16.62 -15.77
N LEU A 17 -4.84 -15.35 -16.01
CA LEU A 17 -3.56 -14.77 -15.71
C LEU A 17 -3.33 -14.64 -14.19
N HIS A 18 -4.39 -14.38 -13.42
CA HIS A 18 -4.32 -14.35 -11.96
C HIS A 18 -4.03 -15.73 -11.36
N ASP A 19 -4.58 -16.80 -11.92
CA ASP A 19 -4.27 -18.15 -11.48
C ASP A 19 -2.78 -18.47 -11.68
N GLN A 20 -2.17 -18.06 -12.81
CA GLN A 20 -0.72 -18.19 -13.03
C GLN A 20 0.10 -17.44 -11.98
N LEU A 21 -0.33 -16.25 -11.57
CA LEU A 21 0.31 -15.51 -10.47
C LEU A 21 0.20 -16.30 -9.15
N CYS A 22 -0.99 -16.83 -8.84
CA CYS A 22 -1.25 -17.58 -7.61
C CYS A 22 -0.48 -18.92 -7.55
N GLU A 23 -0.11 -19.51 -8.69
CA GLU A 23 0.72 -20.71 -8.73
C GLU A 23 2.17 -20.44 -8.31
N VAL A 24 2.73 -19.27 -8.64
CA VAL A 24 4.14 -18.93 -8.35
C VAL A 24 4.31 -18.29 -6.97
N LEU A 25 3.31 -17.56 -6.47
CA LEU A 25 3.42 -16.81 -5.21
C LEU A 25 3.75 -17.69 -3.99
N PRO A 26 3.12 -18.86 -3.75
CA PRO A 26 3.41 -19.68 -2.58
C PRO A 26 4.85 -20.18 -2.54
N GLN A 27 5.42 -20.58 -3.70
CA GLN A 27 6.80 -21.01 -3.77
C GLN A 27 7.75 -19.84 -3.52
N ALA A 28 7.56 -18.73 -4.23
CA ALA A 28 8.39 -17.53 -4.05
C ALA A 28 8.35 -17.02 -2.61
N PHE A 29 7.18 -17.03 -1.97
CA PHE A 29 7.03 -16.65 -0.58
C PHE A 29 7.70 -17.66 0.36
N GLY A 30 7.54 -18.94 0.11
CA GLY A 30 8.20 -20.02 0.85
C GLY A 30 9.71 -19.89 0.80
N ASP A 31 10.28 -19.74 -0.40
CA ASP A 31 11.72 -19.67 -0.61
C ASP A 31 12.35 -18.41 -0.01
N VAL A 32 11.66 -17.28 -0.03
CA VAL A 32 12.20 -15.98 0.42
C VAL A 32 11.96 -15.75 1.92
N PHE A 33 10.75 -16.03 2.42
CA PHE A 33 10.38 -15.66 3.78
C PHE A 33 10.31 -16.84 4.73
N LEU A 34 9.65 -17.95 4.35
CA LEU A 34 9.42 -19.07 5.27
C LEU A 34 10.64 -19.97 5.44
N SER A 35 11.62 -19.92 4.53
CA SER A 35 12.89 -20.67 4.63
C SER A 35 13.85 -20.09 5.68
N GLN A 36 13.56 -18.90 6.21
CA GLN A 36 14.40 -18.24 7.21
C GLN A 36 14.31 -19.00 8.55
N GLU A 37 15.47 -19.20 9.18
CA GLU A 37 15.56 -19.80 10.51
C GLU A 37 15.34 -18.75 11.61
N ASN A 38 14.94 -19.20 12.80
CA ASN A 38 14.84 -18.40 14.02
C ASN A 38 13.97 -17.13 13.87
N ARG A 39 12.87 -17.22 13.10
CA ARG A 39 11.92 -16.11 12.96
C ARG A 39 11.09 -15.92 14.23
N PRO A 40 10.74 -14.67 14.62
CA PRO A 40 9.79 -14.40 15.69
C PRO A 40 8.43 -15.03 15.42
N GLU A 41 7.75 -15.54 16.48
CA GLU A 41 6.41 -16.13 16.35
C GLU A 41 5.37 -15.11 15.86
N SER A 42 5.49 -13.86 16.27
CA SER A 42 4.59 -12.77 15.81
C SER A 42 4.66 -12.49 14.31
N MET A 43 5.64 -13.08 13.58
CA MET A 43 5.66 -13.04 12.12
C MET A 43 4.53 -13.83 11.46
N ASP A 44 3.85 -14.72 12.18
CA ASP A 44 2.72 -15.50 11.68
C ASP A 44 1.58 -14.61 11.17
N TYR A 45 1.36 -13.46 11.81
CA TYR A 45 0.41 -12.49 11.32
C TYR A 45 0.74 -11.99 9.90
N TYR A 46 1.98 -11.60 9.68
CA TYR A 46 2.44 -11.07 8.39
C TYR A 46 2.47 -12.15 7.32
N ASN A 47 2.82 -13.38 7.70
CA ASN A 47 2.74 -14.55 6.82
C ASN A 47 1.30 -14.79 6.35
N MET A 48 0.32 -14.71 7.26
CA MET A 48 -1.09 -14.86 6.94
C MET A 48 -1.58 -13.75 6.00
N VAL A 49 -1.22 -12.49 6.26
CA VAL A 49 -1.62 -11.34 5.43
C VAL A 49 -1.11 -11.48 4.00
N VAL A 50 0.13 -11.92 3.82
CA VAL A 50 0.71 -12.14 2.49
C VAL A 50 0.14 -13.39 1.81
N ALA A 51 -0.05 -14.47 2.56
CA ALA A 51 -0.62 -15.71 2.00
C ALA A 51 -2.04 -15.50 1.43
N ASP A 52 -2.78 -14.53 1.95
CA ASP A 52 -4.12 -14.16 1.48
C ASP A 52 -4.20 -12.71 0.97
N ILE A 53 -3.11 -12.21 0.38
CA ILE A 53 -2.98 -10.81 -0.06
C ILE A 53 -4.13 -10.37 -0.98
N HIS A 54 -4.67 -11.28 -1.79
CA HIS A 54 -5.77 -11.01 -2.72
C HIS A 54 -7.16 -11.43 -2.18
N GLY A 55 -7.27 -11.76 -0.89
CA GLY A 55 -8.49 -12.24 -0.24
C GLY A 55 -9.05 -11.31 0.83
N ILE A 56 -8.56 -11.41 2.07
CA ILE A 56 -9.17 -10.75 3.24
C ILE A 56 -9.23 -9.23 3.06
N ARG A 57 -8.09 -8.59 2.78
CA ARG A 57 -8.08 -7.12 2.68
C ARG A 57 -8.91 -6.59 1.50
N PRO A 58 -8.84 -7.14 0.29
CA PRO A 58 -9.77 -6.81 -0.78
C PRO A 58 -11.25 -6.93 -0.39
N ALA A 59 -11.63 -7.99 0.33
CA ALA A 59 -13.01 -8.18 0.79
C ALA A 59 -13.45 -7.07 1.77
N GLU A 60 -12.57 -6.65 2.70
CA GLU A 60 -12.82 -5.52 3.61
C GLU A 60 -13.04 -4.21 2.85
N LEU A 61 -12.23 -3.94 1.82
CA LEU A 61 -12.35 -2.74 0.99
C LEU A 61 -13.67 -2.73 0.22
N ILE A 62 -14.06 -3.86 -0.35
CA ILE A 62 -15.36 -4.02 -1.04
C ILE A 62 -16.52 -3.82 -0.07
N GLU A 63 -16.42 -4.35 1.15
CA GLU A 63 -17.46 -4.17 2.16
C GLU A 63 -17.59 -2.70 2.58
N HIS A 64 -16.47 -1.97 2.64
CA HIS A 64 -16.48 -0.53 2.86
C HIS A 64 -17.22 0.22 1.72
N GLN A 65 -16.95 -0.14 0.45
CA GLN A 65 -17.64 0.43 -0.70
C GLN A 65 -19.15 0.13 -0.70
N LYS A 66 -19.56 -1.10 -0.33
CA LYS A 66 -20.99 -1.45 -0.21
C LYS A 66 -21.73 -0.60 0.81
N LYS A 67 -21.05 -0.07 1.81
CA LYS A 67 -21.59 0.87 2.81
C LYS A 67 -21.55 2.33 2.34
N GLY A 68 -21.17 2.58 1.09
CA GLY A 68 -21.08 3.92 0.51
C GLY A 68 -19.72 4.59 0.68
N GLY A 69 -18.74 3.91 1.28
CA GLY A 69 -17.37 4.42 1.42
C GLY A 69 -16.60 4.44 0.11
N LYS A 70 -15.48 5.14 0.08
CA LYS A 70 -14.57 5.24 -1.07
C LYS A 70 -13.20 4.68 -0.75
N VAL A 71 -12.53 4.14 -1.78
CA VAL A 71 -11.17 3.61 -1.68
C VAL A 71 -10.25 4.38 -2.63
N PHE A 72 -9.20 4.98 -2.07
CA PHE A 72 -8.16 5.67 -2.82
C PHE A 72 -6.94 4.78 -2.95
N GLY A 73 -6.48 4.58 -4.18
CA GLY A 73 -5.23 3.88 -4.46
C GLY A 73 -4.06 4.86 -4.49
N THR A 74 -3.03 4.62 -3.67
CA THR A 74 -1.87 5.52 -3.53
C THR A 74 -0.58 4.86 -3.99
N PHE A 75 0.35 5.62 -4.57
CA PHE A 75 1.62 5.09 -5.10
C PHE A 75 2.84 5.58 -4.32
N CYS A 76 2.67 6.52 -3.40
CA CYS A 76 3.78 7.10 -2.67
C CYS A 76 3.39 7.58 -1.27
N VAL A 77 4.39 7.65 -0.38
CA VAL A 77 4.27 8.17 1.00
C VAL A 77 3.98 9.68 1.06
N TYR A 78 4.05 10.40 -0.05
CA TYR A 78 3.69 11.82 -0.10
C TYR A 78 2.19 12.06 0.02
N VAL A 79 1.36 11.06 -0.31
CA VAL A 79 -0.10 11.18 -0.16
C VAL A 79 -0.43 11.22 1.33
N PRO A 80 -1.11 12.28 1.81
CA PRO A 80 -1.49 12.36 3.23
C PRO A 80 -2.71 11.46 3.50
N ASP A 81 -2.45 10.19 3.87
CA ASP A 81 -3.49 9.21 4.23
C ASP A 81 -4.47 9.78 5.26
N GLU A 82 -4.01 10.68 6.13
CA GLU A 82 -4.80 11.35 7.16
C GLU A 82 -6.02 12.07 6.61
N ILE A 83 -5.88 12.71 5.46
CA ILE A 83 -6.99 13.42 4.78
C ILE A 83 -8.01 12.43 4.26
N VAL A 84 -7.54 11.32 3.68
CA VAL A 84 -8.40 10.26 3.15
C VAL A 84 -9.22 9.63 4.27
N PHE A 85 -8.58 9.24 5.37
CA PHE A 85 -9.26 8.65 6.52
C PHE A 85 -10.21 9.65 7.22
N ALA A 86 -9.86 10.94 7.27
CA ALA A 86 -10.72 11.99 7.85
C ALA A 86 -12.00 12.22 7.03
N ALA A 87 -12.02 11.82 5.76
CA ALA A 87 -13.19 11.82 4.90
C ALA A 87 -14.00 10.50 4.95
N ASP A 88 -13.77 9.64 5.93
CA ASP A 88 -14.38 8.31 6.06
C ASP A 88 -14.09 7.41 4.84
N ALA A 89 -12.96 7.60 4.19
CA ALA A 89 -12.47 6.79 3.08
C ALA A 89 -11.25 5.95 3.50
N ILE A 90 -10.83 5.04 2.63
CA ILE A 90 -9.65 4.19 2.89
C ILE A 90 -8.58 4.47 1.83
N ALA A 91 -7.33 4.71 2.28
CA ALA A 91 -6.16 4.71 1.43
C ALA A 91 -5.53 3.31 1.39
N THR A 92 -5.14 2.85 0.22
CA THR A 92 -4.43 1.57 0.03
C THR A 92 -3.31 1.72 -1.00
N GLY A 93 -2.15 1.12 -0.71
CA GLY A 93 -1.01 1.17 -1.63
C GLY A 93 -1.23 0.34 -2.90
N LEU A 94 -0.84 0.91 -4.04
CA LEU A 94 -0.96 0.30 -5.38
C LEU A 94 0.40 -0.01 -6.02
N CYS A 95 1.43 -0.26 -5.23
CA CYS A 95 2.76 -0.59 -5.76
C CYS A 95 2.78 -2.01 -6.33
N GLY A 96 2.62 -2.16 -7.63
CA GLY A 96 2.79 -3.44 -8.33
C GLY A 96 4.26 -3.86 -8.43
N GLY A 97 4.92 -4.16 -7.31
CA GLY A 97 6.36 -4.40 -7.22
C GLY A 97 6.84 -5.78 -7.73
N SER A 98 6.08 -6.49 -8.57
CA SER A 98 6.44 -7.79 -9.11
C SER A 98 6.83 -7.72 -10.58
N GLN A 99 7.90 -8.45 -10.96
CA GLN A 99 8.30 -8.63 -12.35
C GLN A 99 7.20 -9.30 -13.21
N PHE A 100 6.29 -10.01 -12.59
CA PHE A 100 5.16 -10.65 -13.27
C PHE A 100 4.34 -9.65 -14.13
N TRP A 101 4.20 -8.41 -13.68
CA TRP A 101 3.40 -7.39 -14.36
C TRP A 101 4.18 -6.55 -15.38
N VAL A 102 5.52 -6.64 -15.40
CA VAL A 102 6.35 -5.84 -16.31
C VAL A 102 5.96 -6.03 -17.78
N PRO A 103 5.73 -7.25 -18.30
CA PRO A 103 5.32 -7.44 -19.70
C PRO A 103 3.98 -6.77 -20.03
N GLY A 104 3.05 -6.72 -19.08
CA GLY A 104 1.79 -5.98 -19.25
C GLY A 104 1.99 -4.49 -19.45
N GLY A 105 2.89 -3.90 -18.68
CA GLY A 105 3.26 -2.48 -18.81
C GLY A 105 4.03 -2.15 -20.09
N GLU A 106 4.83 -3.07 -20.58
CA GLU A 106 5.60 -2.91 -21.85
C GLU A 106 4.71 -2.87 -23.09
N LYS A 107 3.43 -3.24 -22.97
CA LYS A 107 2.47 -3.07 -24.08
C LYS A 107 2.21 -1.60 -24.41
N VAL A 108 2.41 -0.69 -23.46
CA VAL A 108 2.10 0.74 -23.58
C VAL A 108 3.25 1.67 -23.17
N LEU A 109 4.26 1.15 -22.50
CA LEU A 109 5.44 1.90 -22.05
C LEU A 109 6.71 1.38 -22.74
N PRO A 110 7.69 2.25 -23.04
CA PRO A 110 8.98 1.83 -23.58
C PRO A 110 9.70 0.84 -22.66
N THR A 111 10.42 -0.12 -23.24
CA THR A 111 11.18 -1.17 -22.54
C THR A 111 12.19 -0.60 -21.52
N ASN A 112 12.78 0.55 -21.80
CA ASN A 112 13.74 1.24 -20.93
C ASN A 112 13.07 2.02 -19.78
N THR A 113 11.74 2.01 -19.66
CA THR A 113 11.03 2.59 -18.51
C THR A 113 11.33 1.81 -17.25
N CYS A 114 11.37 2.49 -16.10
CA CYS A 114 11.58 1.88 -14.78
C CYS A 114 10.66 0.64 -14.58
N PRO A 115 11.20 -0.51 -14.17
CA PRO A 115 10.41 -1.73 -13.98
C PRO A 115 9.25 -1.57 -13.00
N LEU A 116 9.41 -0.78 -11.93
CA LEU A 116 8.34 -0.52 -10.96
C LEU A 116 7.15 0.19 -11.61
N ILE A 117 7.42 1.17 -12.48
CA ILE A 117 6.37 1.89 -13.20
C ILE A 117 5.67 0.95 -14.19
N LYS A 118 6.44 0.17 -14.95
CA LYS A 118 5.88 -0.83 -15.87
C LYS A 118 5.01 -1.85 -15.12
N ALA A 119 5.49 -2.35 -13.97
CA ALA A 119 4.74 -3.30 -13.15
C ALA A 119 3.42 -2.70 -12.62
N SER A 120 3.43 -1.45 -12.17
CA SER A 120 2.21 -0.76 -11.69
C SER A 120 1.18 -0.61 -12.82
N VAL A 121 1.60 -0.16 -14.00
CA VAL A 121 0.73 -0.05 -15.17
C VAL A 121 0.26 -1.43 -15.63
N GLY A 122 1.15 -2.42 -15.68
CA GLY A 122 0.82 -3.79 -16.06
C GLY A 122 -0.19 -4.44 -15.12
N ALA A 123 -0.06 -4.27 -13.81
CA ALA A 123 -1.01 -4.79 -12.83
C ALA A 123 -2.45 -4.29 -13.08
N ARG A 124 -2.59 -3.03 -13.51
CA ARG A 124 -3.88 -2.46 -13.92
C ARG A 124 -4.38 -3.03 -15.24
N LEU A 125 -3.54 -2.98 -16.29
CA LEU A 125 -3.92 -3.37 -17.66
C LEU A 125 -4.22 -4.86 -17.77
N ASP A 126 -3.43 -5.70 -17.13
CA ASP A 126 -3.61 -7.16 -17.11
C ASP A 126 -4.76 -7.60 -16.18
N ARG A 127 -5.30 -6.69 -15.38
CA ARG A 127 -6.44 -6.92 -14.46
C ARG A 127 -6.23 -8.09 -13.52
N THR A 128 -5.04 -8.20 -12.94
CA THR A 128 -4.66 -9.32 -12.07
C THR A 128 -4.49 -8.95 -10.61
N CYS A 129 -4.54 -7.66 -10.28
CA CYS A 129 -4.44 -7.17 -8.90
C CYS A 129 -5.80 -6.62 -8.43
N PRO A 130 -6.42 -7.18 -7.38
CA PRO A 130 -7.71 -6.71 -6.89
C PRO A 130 -7.66 -5.28 -6.35
N PHE A 131 -6.56 -4.85 -5.74
CA PHE A 131 -6.41 -3.48 -5.22
C PHE A 131 -6.57 -2.42 -6.32
N PHE A 132 -5.97 -2.66 -7.51
CA PHE A 132 -6.14 -1.80 -8.68
C PHE A 132 -7.58 -1.83 -9.24
N ARG A 133 -8.32 -2.90 -8.99
CA ARG A 133 -9.73 -3.02 -9.45
C ARG A 133 -10.71 -2.39 -8.49
N ILE A 134 -10.39 -2.38 -7.19
CA ILE A 134 -11.25 -1.86 -6.12
C ILE A 134 -11.14 -0.34 -6.01
N ALA A 135 -9.94 0.23 -6.14
CA ALA A 135 -9.74 1.66 -5.93
C ALA A 135 -10.61 2.52 -6.86
N ASP A 136 -11.38 3.42 -6.27
CA ASP A 136 -12.32 4.32 -6.97
C ASP A 136 -11.60 5.50 -7.64
N MET A 137 -10.45 5.92 -7.07
CA MET A 137 -9.58 6.97 -7.59
C MET A 137 -8.13 6.62 -7.30
N TYR A 138 -7.21 6.94 -8.21
CA TYR A 138 -5.78 6.82 -7.97
C TYR A 138 -5.18 8.19 -7.66
N ILE A 139 -4.25 8.20 -6.71
CA ILE A 139 -3.47 9.39 -6.35
C ILE A 139 -2.04 9.16 -6.81
N GLY A 140 -1.68 9.85 -7.88
CA GLY A 140 -0.34 9.89 -8.41
C GLY A 140 0.45 11.09 -7.88
N GLU A 141 1.72 11.17 -8.21
CA GLU A 141 2.60 12.29 -7.85
C GLU A 141 3.65 12.58 -8.93
N THR A 142 4.18 13.81 -8.93
CA THR A 142 5.13 14.29 -9.95
C THR A 142 6.59 14.00 -9.62
N THR A 143 6.90 12.83 -9.03
CA THR A 143 8.26 12.49 -8.58
C THR A 143 9.23 12.17 -9.70
N CYS A 144 8.77 11.70 -10.85
CA CYS A 144 9.60 11.49 -12.03
C CYS A 144 8.76 11.48 -13.34
N ASP A 145 9.42 11.67 -14.48
CA ASP A 145 8.74 11.76 -15.79
C ASP A 145 8.04 10.45 -16.20
N GLY A 146 8.62 9.31 -15.84
CA GLY A 146 8.00 8.01 -16.08
C GLY A 146 6.67 7.84 -15.35
N LYS A 147 6.57 8.31 -14.10
CA LYS A 147 5.32 8.33 -13.35
C LYS A 147 4.30 9.27 -13.94
N LYS A 148 4.69 10.50 -14.31
CA LYS A 148 3.78 11.44 -14.97
C LYS A 148 3.14 10.83 -16.21
N LYS A 149 3.91 10.10 -17.03
CA LYS A 149 3.36 9.37 -18.18
C LYS A 149 2.47 8.20 -17.79
N ALA A 150 2.81 7.48 -16.72
CA ALA A 150 1.96 6.41 -16.20
C ALA A 150 0.60 6.92 -15.74
N TRP A 151 0.56 8.10 -15.09
CA TRP A 151 -0.71 8.70 -14.67
C TRP A 151 -1.61 9.06 -15.84
N GLU A 152 -1.04 9.59 -16.92
CA GLU A 152 -1.77 9.87 -18.16
C GLU A 152 -2.40 8.60 -18.73
N ILE A 153 -1.65 7.50 -18.82
CA ILE A 153 -2.15 6.21 -19.32
C ILE A 153 -3.24 5.65 -18.41
N LEU A 154 -3.03 5.67 -17.09
CA LEU A 154 -4.00 5.13 -16.14
C LEU A 154 -5.28 5.96 -16.06
N SER A 155 -5.21 7.28 -16.35
CA SER A 155 -6.37 8.16 -16.35
C SER A 155 -7.38 7.88 -17.46
N GLU A 156 -7.02 7.10 -18.47
CA GLU A 156 -7.94 6.66 -19.51
C GLU A 156 -9.03 5.70 -18.95
N ASP A 157 -8.72 4.98 -17.86
CA ASP A 157 -9.59 3.92 -17.31
C ASP A 157 -10.19 4.24 -15.94
N VAL A 158 -9.57 5.14 -15.18
CA VAL A 158 -9.95 5.43 -13.78
C VAL A 158 -9.63 6.88 -13.44
N PRO A 159 -10.41 7.54 -12.58
CA PRO A 159 -10.06 8.88 -12.11
C PRO A 159 -8.66 8.88 -11.46
N VAL A 160 -7.78 9.78 -11.92
CA VAL A 160 -6.45 9.98 -11.36
C VAL A 160 -6.30 11.43 -10.94
N TYR A 161 -5.97 11.66 -9.68
CA TYR A 161 -5.50 12.96 -9.20
C TYR A 161 -3.98 12.91 -9.07
N VAL A 162 -3.28 13.89 -9.60
CA VAL A 162 -1.82 13.96 -9.59
C VAL A 162 -1.36 15.11 -8.71
N MET A 163 -0.79 14.78 -7.55
CA MET A 163 -0.21 15.76 -6.63
C MET A 163 1.08 16.34 -7.21
N ASP A 164 1.16 17.67 -7.27
CA ASP A 164 2.35 18.37 -7.75
C ASP A 164 3.35 18.57 -6.60
N LEU A 165 4.47 17.84 -6.67
CA LEU A 165 5.52 17.90 -5.65
C LEU A 165 6.57 18.96 -6.00
N PRO A 166 6.81 19.94 -5.11
CA PRO A 166 7.88 20.90 -5.28
C PRO A 166 9.26 20.22 -5.35
N GLN A 167 10.11 20.65 -6.26
CA GLN A 167 11.44 20.06 -6.48
C GLN A 167 12.49 20.50 -5.43
N MET A 168 12.21 21.58 -4.70
CA MET A 168 13.14 22.20 -3.76
C MET A 168 12.47 22.38 -2.38
N LYS A 169 13.25 22.84 -1.38
CA LYS A 169 12.79 23.06 0.00
C LYS A 169 12.89 24.55 0.41
N ARG A 170 12.66 25.48 -0.52
CA ARG A 170 12.63 26.91 -0.24
C ARG A 170 11.29 27.31 0.38
N ALA A 171 11.21 28.49 0.99
CA ALA A 171 9.96 28.95 1.61
C ALA A 171 8.76 28.90 0.65
N LYS A 172 8.95 29.30 -0.63
CA LYS A 172 7.92 29.22 -1.65
C LYS A 172 7.50 27.78 -2.00
N ASP A 173 8.43 26.82 -1.88
CA ASP A 173 8.15 25.40 -2.17
C ASP A 173 7.36 24.78 -1.02
N VAL A 174 7.63 25.18 0.23
CA VAL A 174 6.82 24.80 1.39
C VAL A 174 5.40 25.35 1.29
N GLN A 175 5.27 26.61 0.86
CA GLN A 175 3.96 27.23 0.62
C GLN A 175 3.20 26.50 -0.50
N ALA A 176 3.83 26.21 -1.63
CA ALA A 176 3.22 25.47 -2.74
C ALA A 176 2.77 24.07 -2.28
N TRP A 177 3.55 23.40 -1.45
CA TRP A 177 3.16 22.11 -0.90
C TRP A 177 1.95 22.20 0.06
N ALA A 178 1.87 23.24 0.87
CA ALA A 178 0.71 23.47 1.72
C ALA A 178 -0.57 23.71 0.91
N GLU A 179 -0.47 24.48 -0.17
CA GLU A 179 -1.56 24.73 -1.11
C GLU A 179 -1.99 23.45 -1.84
N GLU A 180 -1.05 22.60 -2.24
CA GLU A 180 -1.34 21.30 -2.85
C GLU A 180 -2.08 20.36 -1.88
N ILE A 181 -1.69 20.32 -0.60
CA ILE A 181 -2.39 19.53 0.43
C ILE A 181 -3.83 20.04 0.63
N GLU A 182 -4.05 21.36 0.64
CA GLU A 182 -5.39 21.93 0.74
C GLU A 182 -6.23 21.60 -0.50
N THR A 183 -5.63 21.66 -1.70
CA THR A 183 -6.27 21.25 -2.94
C THR A 183 -6.65 19.77 -2.92
N PHE A 184 -5.74 18.91 -2.49
CA PHE A 184 -6.00 17.48 -2.33
C PHE A 184 -7.16 17.23 -1.35
N LYS A 185 -7.19 17.93 -0.21
CA LYS A 185 -8.31 17.82 0.74
C LYS A 185 -9.65 18.15 0.06
N ASN A 186 -9.71 19.22 -0.73
CA ASN A 186 -10.93 19.62 -1.42
C ASN A 186 -11.37 18.56 -2.45
N ILE A 187 -10.43 17.96 -3.18
CA ILE A 187 -10.70 16.84 -4.10
C ILE A 187 -11.26 15.63 -3.36
N VAL A 188 -10.68 15.27 -2.22
CA VAL A 188 -11.17 14.16 -1.40
C VAL A 188 -12.58 14.44 -0.87
N GLU A 189 -12.85 15.65 -0.37
CA GLU A 189 -14.19 16.06 0.08
C GLU A 189 -15.22 15.99 -1.06
N GLU A 190 -14.87 16.50 -2.24
CA GLU A 190 -15.76 16.48 -3.41
C GLU A 190 -16.06 15.05 -3.85
N PHE A 191 -15.03 14.21 -3.94
CA PHE A 191 -15.16 12.84 -4.42
C PHE A 191 -15.92 11.92 -3.46
N THR A 192 -15.73 12.11 -2.14
CA THR A 192 -16.39 11.30 -1.10
C THR A 192 -17.77 11.85 -0.71
N GLY A 193 -18.02 13.14 -0.91
CA GLY A 193 -19.16 13.86 -0.38
C GLY A 193 -19.06 14.13 1.14
N ASN A 194 -17.96 13.79 1.79
CA ASN A 194 -17.73 13.95 3.22
C ASN A 194 -16.80 15.13 3.53
N LYS A 195 -17.08 15.84 4.62
CA LYS A 195 -16.21 16.94 5.06
C LYS A 195 -15.10 16.47 5.99
N VAL A 196 -13.88 16.94 5.73
CA VAL A 196 -12.71 16.78 6.58
C VAL A 196 -12.77 17.83 7.70
N THR A 197 -13.40 17.49 8.82
CA THR A 197 -13.47 18.36 9.98
C THR A 197 -12.17 18.30 10.79
N ALA A 198 -11.93 19.33 11.61
CA ALA A 198 -10.74 19.38 12.48
C ALA A 198 -10.66 18.16 13.41
N ASP A 199 -11.79 17.73 13.98
CA ASP A 199 -11.83 16.57 14.89
C ASP A 199 -11.51 15.27 14.16
N LYS A 200 -12.13 14.99 13.01
CA LYS A 200 -11.83 13.82 12.18
C LYS A 200 -10.37 13.80 11.71
N LEU A 201 -9.84 14.97 11.32
CA LEU A 201 -8.46 15.10 10.92
C LEU A 201 -7.50 14.80 12.09
N ALA A 202 -7.80 15.32 13.29
CA ALA A 202 -7.00 15.04 14.48
C ALA A 202 -7.00 13.54 14.84
N GLU A 203 -8.15 12.86 14.75
CA GLU A 203 -8.26 11.41 14.95
C GLU A 203 -7.44 10.63 13.91
N SER A 204 -7.54 11.00 12.64
CA SER A 204 -6.80 10.37 11.53
C SER A 204 -5.30 10.59 11.65
N ILE A 205 -4.85 11.79 12.04
CA ILE A 205 -3.44 12.08 12.35
C ILE A 205 -2.96 11.18 13.47
N LYS A 206 -3.73 11.00 14.53
CA LYS A 206 -3.38 10.09 15.63
C LYS A 206 -3.27 8.64 15.16
N LEU A 207 -4.23 8.16 14.36
CA LEU A 207 -4.23 6.82 13.78
C LEU A 207 -2.95 6.55 12.97
N ILE A 208 -2.66 7.42 12.02
CA ILE A 208 -1.52 7.24 11.11
C ILE A 208 -0.19 7.45 11.83
N ASN A 209 -0.11 8.39 12.79
CA ASN A 209 1.09 8.55 13.60
C ASN A 209 1.36 7.35 14.52
N ASN A 210 0.33 6.67 15.01
CA ASN A 210 0.52 5.42 15.76
C ASN A 210 1.14 4.32 14.87
N LYS A 211 0.69 4.21 13.61
CA LYS A 211 1.31 3.32 12.61
C LYS A 211 2.79 3.66 12.38
N ARG A 212 3.11 4.95 12.19
CA ARG A 212 4.49 5.42 12.00
C ARG A 212 5.37 5.13 13.22
N LYS A 213 4.87 5.37 14.43
CA LYS A 213 5.58 5.08 15.68
C LYS A 213 5.86 3.58 15.88
N ALA A 214 4.92 2.71 15.49
CA ALA A 214 5.14 1.27 15.54
C ALA A 214 6.26 0.84 14.58
N LEU A 215 6.29 1.39 13.36
CA LEU A 215 7.38 1.17 12.42
C LEU A 215 8.71 1.75 12.93
N GLU A 216 8.71 2.95 13.48
CA GLU A 216 9.91 3.57 14.07
C GLU A 216 10.49 2.69 15.20
N ARG A 217 9.64 2.21 16.13
CA ARG A 217 10.02 1.26 17.17
C ARG A 217 10.67 0.00 16.60
N LEU A 218 10.07 -0.57 15.55
CA LEU A 218 10.62 -1.73 14.85
C LEU A 218 12.01 -1.45 14.28
N TYR A 219 12.19 -0.32 13.62
CA TYR A 219 13.48 0.07 13.05
C TYR A 219 14.51 0.39 14.12
N ASP A 220 14.11 0.95 15.26
CA ASP A 220 15.02 1.21 16.40
C ASP A 220 15.57 -0.09 16.99
N LEU A 221 14.72 -1.12 17.12
CA LEU A 221 15.15 -2.45 17.60
C LEU A 221 16.17 -3.10 16.65
N ARG A 222 16.16 -2.78 15.37
CA ARG A 222 17.14 -3.28 14.40
C ARG A 222 18.49 -2.55 14.44
N LYS A 223 18.68 -1.56 15.33
CA LYS A 223 19.98 -0.91 15.58
C LYS A 223 20.84 -1.68 16.59
N ASN A 224 20.31 -2.71 17.25
CA ASN A 224 21.05 -3.54 18.18
C ASN A 224 22.13 -4.36 17.46
N GLU A 225 23.24 -4.66 18.13
CA GLU A 225 24.32 -5.51 17.59
C GLU A 225 23.80 -6.90 17.23
N THR A 226 22.99 -7.49 18.10
CA THR A 226 22.21 -8.70 17.78
C THR A 226 20.93 -8.29 17.08
N LEU A 227 20.81 -8.63 15.80
CA LEU A 227 19.63 -8.31 15.00
C LEU A 227 18.46 -9.23 15.37
N PRO A 228 17.40 -8.74 16.04
CA PRO A 228 16.30 -9.60 16.47
C PRO A 228 15.33 -9.95 15.33
N LEU A 229 15.46 -9.31 14.18
CA LEU A 229 14.63 -9.48 12.98
C LEU A 229 15.45 -9.31 11.72
N SER A 230 15.28 -10.18 10.75
CA SER A 230 15.96 -10.12 9.45
C SER A 230 15.57 -8.87 8.64
N GLY A 231 16.44 -8.48 7.68
CA GLY A 231 16.13 -7.42 6.72
C GLY A 231 14.97 -7.79 5.79
N CYS A 232 14.84 -9.08 5.48
CA CYS A 232 13.78 -9.63 4.65
C CYS A 232 12.41 -9.47 5.31
N ASP A 233 12.30 -9.86 6.58
CA ASP A 233 11.07 -9.68 7.35
C ASP A 233 10.72 -8.22 7.60
N ALA A 234 11.71 -7.36 7.85
CA ALA A 234 11.48 -5.91 7.95
C ALA A 234 10.93 -5.31 6.66
N LEU A 235 11.40 -5.77 5.50
CA LEU A 235 10.85 -5.37 4.21
C LEU A 235 9.41 -5.84 4.04
N LEU A 236 9.10 -7.10 4.38
CA LEU A 236 7.75 -7.65 4.34
C LEU A 236 6.77 -6.84 5.18
N ILE A 237 7.14 -6.52 6.44
CA ILE A 237 6.34 -5.71 7.34
C ILE A 237 6.09 -4.32 6.74
N SER A 238 7.14 -3.69 6.20
CA SER A 238 7.04 -2.36 5.59
C SER A 238 6.12 -2.35 4.37
N GLN A 239 6.12 -3.40 3.55
CA GLN A 239 5.21 -3.54 2.42
C GLN A 239 3.76 -3.69 2.87
N ILE A 240 3.50 -4.51 3.89
CA ILE A 240 2.15 -4.73 4.44
C ILE A 240 1.58 -3.43 5.01
N ALA A 241 2.41 -2.56 5.59
CA ALA A 241 1.99 -1.26 6.12
C ALA A 241 1.26 -0.36 5.09
N PHE A 242 1.45 -0.59 3.79
CA PHE A 242 0.83 0.21 2.74
C PHE A 242 -0.61 -0.20 2.38
N TYR A 243 -1.03 -1.43 2.70
CA TYR A 243 -2.34 -1.91 2.29
C TYR A 243 -3.20 -2.51 3.41
N ASP A 244 -2.60 -2.85 4.54
CA ASP A 244 -3.36 -3.37 5.69
C ASP A 244 -4.14 -2.26 6.43
N ASP A 245 -5.07 -2.66 7.28
CA ASP A 245 -5.75 -1.74 8.18
C ASP A 245 -4.75 -1.10 9.16
N PRO A 246 -4.67 0.25 9.25
CA PRO A 246 -3.64 0.92 10.04
C PRO A 246 -3.75 0.66 11.55
N ALA A 247 -4.94 0.43 12.10
CA ALA A 247 -5.10 0.14 13.52
C ALA A 247 -4.65 -1.28 13.83
N ARG A 248 -5.08 -2.25 13.04
CA ARG A 248 -4.67 -3.66 13.13
C ARG A 248 -3.17 -3.80 12.94
N PHE A 249 -2.62 -3.19 11.89
CA PHE A 249 -1.19 -3.18 11.63
C PHE A 249 -0.40 -2.62 12.83
N THR A 250 -0.83 -1.49 13.39
CA THR A 250 -0.20 -0.88 14.57
C THR A 250 -0.19 -1.84 15.76
N GLN A 251 -1.32 -2.47 16.05
CA GLN A 251 -1.43 -3.44 17.15
C GLN A 251 -0.47 -4.62 16.97
N MET A 252 -0.46 -5.21 15.77
CA MET A 252 0.35 -6.39 15.49
C MET A 252 1.84 -6.06 15.44
N THR A 253 2.22 -4.89 14.92
CA THR A 253 3.61 -4.43 14.92
C THR A 253 4.12 -4.16 16.34
N ASN A 254 3.30 -3.56 17.21
CA ASN A 254 3.69 -3.38 18.61
C ASN A 254 3.85 -4.74 19.33
N LYS A 255 2.96 -5.71 19.08
CA LYS A 255 3.11 -7.07 19.64
C LYS A 255 4.43 -7.72 19.18
N LEU A 256 4.77 -7.58 17.90
CA LEU A 256 6.06 -8.05 17.39
C LEU A 256 7.23 -7.34 18.10
N CYS A 257 7.17 -6.02 18.25
CA CYS A 257 8.21 -5.27 18.95
C CYS A 257 8.40 -5.72 20.40
N ASP A 258 7.31 -6.05 21.13
CA ASP A 258 7.38 -6.60 22.49
C ASP A 258 8.12 -7.97 22.53
N GLU A 259 7.95 -8.79 21.51
CA GLU A 259 8.70 -10.04 21.34
C GLU A 259 10.17 -9.77 20.99
N LEU A 260 10.43 -8.85 20.07
CA LEU A 260 11.79 -8.51 19.66
C LEU A 260 12.63 -7.91 20.81
N GLU A 261 12.03 -7.11 21.68
CA GLU A 261 12.69 -6.60 22.89
C GLU A 261 13.17 -7.74 23.81
N LYS A 262 12.35 -8.77 23.98
CA LYS A 262 12.73 -9.98 24.75
C LYS A 262 13.86 -10.72 24.06
N ARG A 263 13.79 -10.90 22.73
CA ARG A 263 14.86 -11.55 21.95
C ARG A 263 16.20 -10.82 22.09
N VAL A 264 16.18 -9.50 22.04
CA VAL A 264 17.39 -8.67 22.28
C VAL A 264 17.94 -8.89 23.69
N ALA A 265 17.06 -8.91 24.70
CA ALA A 265 17.47 -9.15 26.09
C ALA A 265 18.05 -10.56 26.32
N ASP A 266 17.53 -11.56 25.62
CA ASP A 266 17.95 -12.96 25.71
C ASP A 266 19.16 -13.27 24.79
N GLY A 267 19.59 -12.32 23.96
CA GLY A 267 20.73 -12.48 23.03
C GLY A 267 20.43 -13.40 21.84
N VAL A 268 19.17 -13.43 21.42
CA VAL A 268 18.66 -14.31 20.33
C VAL A 268 18.43 -13.52 19.04
#